data_35be5e508b7c824b5718c964888e670e
#
_entry.id   35be5e508b7c824b5718c964888e670e
#
_cell.length_a   1.000
_cell.length_b   1.000
_cell.length_c   1.000
_cell.angle_alpha   90.00
_cell.angle_beta   90.00
_cell.angle_gamma   90.00
#
_symmetry.space_group_name_H-M   'P 1'
#
loop_
_entity.id
_entity.type
_entity.pdbx_description
1 polymer ?
#
loop_
_entity_poly.entity_id
_entity_poly.type
_entity_poly.pdbx_seq_one_letter_code
_entity_poly.pdbx_strand_id
1 'polypeptide(L)'
;MANKIIPYRSDLKFTARELRKNSTLAEVILWQNIKKRALGVQFHRQVPMVNYIVDFYCHELGLAIEIDGSIHDHSFLEDAKRQGEIEAYGVSFIRFTNEEVKKDLLNVLLAIEDKIKELMD
;
A
#
# COMPACT_ATOMS: atom_id res chain seq x y z
N MET A 1 5.23 17.45 -10.93
CA MET A 1 4.54 16.19 -11.25
C MET A 1 3.17 16.17 -10.59
N ALA A 2 2.13 15.85 -11.32
CA ALA A 2 0.79 15.80 -10.76
C ALA A 2 0.61 14.51 -9.92
N ASN A 3 -0.03 14.65 -8.77
CA ASN A 3 -0.36 13.51 -7.92
C ASN A 3 -1.41 12.63 -8.59
N LYS A 4 -1.28 11.32 -8.41
CA LYS A 4 -2.25 10.36 -8.93
C LYS A 4 -3.36 10.16 -7.91
N ILE A 5 -4.43 10.95 -8.05
CA ILE A 5 -5.60 10.86 -7.18
C ILE A 5 -6.61 9.93 -7.84
N ILE A 6 -6.96 8.85 -7.14
CA ILE A 6 -7.83 7.80 -7.65
C ILE A 6 -9.22 8.00 -7.07
N PRO A 7 -10.29 7.99 -7.90
CA PRO A 7 -11.64 8.10 -7.36
C PRO A 7 -11.98 6.88 -6.50
N TYR A 8 -12.79 7.10 -5.47
CA TYR A 8 -13.18 6.03 -4.56
C TYR A 8 -14.59 6.25 -4.02
N ARG A 9 -15.16 5.18 -3.52
CA ARG A 9 -16.48 5.20 -2.90
C ARG A 9 -16.37 5.91 -1.53
N SER A 10 -17.21 6.94 -1.32
CA SER A 10 -17.08 7.84 -0.17
C SER A 10 -17.26 7.17 1.19
N ASP A 11 -18.04 6.09 1.27
CA ASP A 11 -18.26 5.36 2.53
C ASP A 11 -16.99 4.64 3.01
N LEU A 12 -16.01 4.43 2.13
CA LEU A 12 -14.75 3.78 2.50
C LEU A 12 -13.90 4.64 3.45
N LYS A 13 -14.18 5.94 3.57
CA LYS A 13 -13.48 6.80 4.53
C LYS A 13 -13.63 6.31 5.96
N PHE A 14 -14.83 5.85 6.32
CA PHE A 14 -15.06 5.32 7.66
C PHE A 14 -14.32 4.01 7.88
N THR A 15 -14.36 3.12 6.90
CA THR A 15 -13.67 1.84 6.96
C THR A 15 -12.16 2.07 7.07
N ALA A 16 -11.61 2.99 6.28
CA ALA A 16 -10.18 3.33 6.33
C ALA A 16 -9.78 3.83 7.72
N ARG A 17 -10.61 4.68 8.33
CA ARG A 17 -10.36 5.20 9.67
C ARG A 17 -10.32 4.07 10.69
N GLU A 18 -11.28 3.13 10.62
CA GLU A 18 -11.31 1.99 11.53
C GLU A 18 -10.11 1.08 11.33
N LEU A 19 -9.70 0.84 10.09
CA LEU A 19 -8.51 0.03 9.80
C LEU A 19 -7.23 0.67 10.37
N ARG A 20 -7.13 2.00 10.31
CA ARG A 20 -5.98 2.69 10.90
C ARG A 20 -5.89 2.51 12.42
N LYS A 21 -7.05 2.44 13.09
CA LYS A 21 -7.10 2.22 14.54
C LYS A 21 -6.76 0.78 14.92
N ASN A 22 -6.98 -0.15 14.01
CA ASN A 22 -6.82 -1.59 14.25
C ASN A 22 -5.72 -2.20 13.37
N SER A 23 -4.61 -1.47 13.21
CA SER A 23 -3.48 -1.92 12.38
C SER A 23 -2.84 -3.19 12.93
N THR A 24 -2.43 -4.07 12.02
CA THR A 24 -1.66 -5.26 12.41
C THR A 24 -0.25 -4.84 12.82
N LEU A 25 0.48 -5.76 13.49
CA LEU A 25 1.86 -5.47 13.89
C LEU A 25 2.75 -5.17 12.68
N ALA A 26 2.62 -5.95 11.60
CA ALA A 26 3.41 -5.71 10.39
C ALA A 26 3.11 -4.33 9.80
N GLU A 27 1.84 -3.92 9.77
CA GLU A 27 1.47 -2.60 9.29
C GLU A 27 2.06 -1.49 10.15
N VAL A 28 2.05 -1.66 11.47
CA VAL A 28 2.64 -0.68 12.40
C VAL A 28 4.16 -0.57 12.15
N ILE A 29 4.84 -1.71 12.05
CA ILE A 29 6.29 -1.72 11.81
C ILE A 29 6.63 -1.00 10.51
N LEU A 30 5.96 -1.34 9.43
CA LEU A 30 6.25 -0.71 8.14
C LEU A 30 5.94 0.80 8.16
N TRP A 31 4.78 1.17 8.70
CA TRP A 31 4.38 2.58 8.80
C TRP A 31 5.41 3.42 9.55
N GLN A 32 5.93 2.91 10.66
CA GLN A 32 6.94 3.61 11.45
C GLN A 32 8.21 3.90 10.66
N ASN A 33 8.50 3.11 9.63
CA ASN A 33 9.71 3.23 8.83
C ASN A 33 9.53 4.00 7.52
N ILE A 34 8.28 4.28 7.11
CA ILE A 34 8.02 4.99 5.84
C ILE A 34 7.28 6.32 6.00
N LYS A 35 6.70 6.56 7.19
CA LYS A 35 5.95 7.79 7.45
C LYS A 35 6.87 9.01 7.45
N LYS A 36 6.28 10.19 7.36
CA LYS A 36 7.00 11.48 7.45
C LYS A 36 8.12 11.59 6.42
N ARG A 37 7.88 11.08 5.22
CA ARG A 37 8.83 11.14 4.10
C ARG A 37 10.18 10.48 4.42
N ALA A 38 10.18 9.45 5.27
CA ALA A 38 11.41 8.75 5.65
C ALA A 38 12.19 8.19 4.46
N LEU A 39 11.48 7.79 3.39
CA LEU A 39 12.10 7.29 2.16
C LEU A 39 12.15 8.35 1.04
N GLY A 40 11.92 9.61 1.38
CA GLY A 40 11.99 10.72 0.44
C GLY A 40 10.66 11.08 -0.24
N VAL A 41 9.64 10.26 -0.09
CA VAL A 41 8.31 10.51 -0.63
C VAL A 41 7.26 10.30 0.46
N GLN A 42 6.09 10.91 0.28
CA GLN A 42 5.03 10.86 1.27
C GLN A 42 4.13 9.64 1.05
N PHE A 43 4.05 8.79 2.06
CA PHE A 43 3.09 7.68 2.08
C PHE A 43 1.92 8.01 3.00
N HIS A 44 0.75 7.50 2.64
CA HIS A 44 -0.45 7.51 3.48
C HIS A 44 -0.86 6.07 3.71
N ARG A 45 -1.53 5.79 4.81
CA ARG A 45 -1.97 4.43 5.16
C ARG A 45 -3.46 4.29 5.03
N GLN A 46 -3.90 3.07 4.70
CA GLN A 46 -5.31 2.71 4.53
C GLN A 46 -6.02 3.73 3.64
N VAL A 47 -5.66 3.71 2.37
CA VAL A 47 -6.10 4.70 1.38
C VAL A 47 -7.20 4.11 0.50
N PRO A 48 -8.42 4.69 0.53
CA PRO A 48 -9.49 4.24 -0.36
C PRO A 48 -9.16 4.55 -1.81
N MET A 49 -9.41 3.60 -2.69
CA MET A 49 -9.37 3.83 -4.13
C MET A 49 -10.28 2.83 -4.82
N VAL A 50 -11.08 3.33 -5.77
CA VAL A 50 -12.14 2.59 -6.43
C VAL A 50 -13.11 2.04 -5.37
N ASN A 51 -13.29 0.74 -5.28
CA ASN A 51 -14.14 0.09 -4.27
C ASN A 51 -13.31 -0.61 -3.18
N TYR A 52 -12.03 -0.25 -3.05
CA TYR A 52 -11.08 -0.97 -2.21
C TYR A 52 -10.30 -0.01 -1.32
N ILE A 53 -9.53 -0.57 -0.39
CA ILE A 53 -8.60 0.19 0.46
C ILE A 53 -7.25 -0.49 0.34
N VAL A 54 -6.21 0.31 0.00
CA VAL A 54 -4.84 -0.21 -0.04
C VAL A 54 -4.12 0.12 1.26
N ASP A 55 -3.19 -0.74 1.67
CA ASP A 55 -2.51 -0.57 2.96
C ASP A 55 -1.71 0.72 3.03
N PHE A 56 -0.89 1.00 2.01
CA PHE A 56 -0.10 2.23 1.93
C PHE A 56 -0.08 2.74 0.49
N TYR A 57 -0.10 4.05 0.34
CA TYR A 57 -0.09 4.65 -1.00
C TYR A 57 0.70 5.95 -1.03
N CYS A 58 1.51 6.11 -2.08
CA CYS A 58 2.23 7.33 -2.38
C CYS A 58 1.59 7.99 -3.61
N HIS A 59 0.92 9.12 -3.41
CA HIS A 59 0.23 9.82 -4.49
C HIS A 59 1.19 10.38 -5.53
N GLU A 60 2.39 10.80 -5.09
CA GLU A 60 3.38 11.38 -5.98
C GLU A 60 3.81 10.41 -7.09
N LEU A 61 3.93 9.15 -6.75
CA LEU A 61 4.44 8.12 -7.65
C LEU A 61 3.37 7.17 -8.18
N GLY A 62 2.19 7.17 -7.57
CA GLY A 62 1.19 6.17 -7.86
C GLY A 62 1.65 4.78 -7.41
N LEU A 63 2.29 4.70 -6.25
CA LEU A 63 2.83 3.45 -5.71
C LEU A 63 2.01 2.97 -4.52
N ALA A 64 1.44 1.78 -4.64
CA ALA A 64 0.72 1.11 -3.55
C ALA A 64 1.58 0.00 -2.97
N ILE A 65 1.62 -0.07 -1.64
CA ILE A 65 2.29 -1.15 -0.91
C ILE A 65 1.20 -1.94 -0.17
N GLU A 66 1.21 -3.26 -0.36
CA GLU A 66 0.28 -4.15 0.32
C GLU A 66 1.06 -5.14 1.17
N ILE A 67 0.55 -5.40 2.38
CA ILE A 67 1.09 -6.45 3.23
C ILE A 67 0.06 -7.57 3.24
N ASP A 68 0.45 -8.72 2.70
CA ASP A 68 -0.42 -9.89 2.64
C ASP A 68 -0.37 -10.61 3.98
N GLY A 69 -1.53 -10.73 4.61
CA GLY A 69 -1.65 -11.41 5.88
C GLY A 69 -1.76 -12.91 5.69
N SER A 70 -2.90 -13.46 6.08
CA SER A 70 -3.16 -14.88 5.89
C SER A 70 -3.51 -15.17 4.43
N ILE A 71 -2.89 -16.20 3.87
CA ILE A 71 -3.17 -16.65 2.50
C ILE A 71 -4.52 -17.32 2.36
N HIS A 72 -5.22 -17.55 3.47
CA HIS A 72 -6.47 -18.31 3.46
C HIS A 72 -7.74 -17.48 3.28
N ASP A 73 -7.63 -16.16 3.38
CA ASP A 73 -8.80 -15.29 3.45
C ASP A 73 -9.24 -14.70 2.11
N HIS A 74 -8.45 -14.90 1.05
CA HIS A 74 -8.76 -14.29 -0.24
C HIS A 74 -8.73 -15.29 -1.36
N SER A 75 -9.73 -15.23 -2.24
CA SER A 75 -9.67 -15.98 -3.48
C SER A 75 -8.63 -15.28 -4.38
N PHE A 76 -7.81 -16.08 -5.04
CA PHE A 76 -6.80 -15.59 -5.97
C PHE A 76 -7.43 -14.73 -7.08
N LEU A 77 -8.58 -15.16 -7.58
CA LEU A 77 -9.27 -14.44 -8.66
C LEU A 77 -9.80 -13.08 -8.20
N GLU A 78 -10.35 -13.01 -7.00
CA GLU A 78 -10.84 -11.74 -6.45
C GLU A 78 -9.71 -10.75 -6.23
N ASP A 79 -8.58 -11.22 -5.71
CA ASP A 79 -7.43 -10.38 -5.48
C ASP A 79 -6.82 -9.88 -6.80
N ALA A 80 -6.76 -10.74 -7.82
CA ALA A 80 -6.27 -10.35 -9.14
C ALA A 80 -7.19 -9.31 -9.78
N LYS A 81 -8.51 -9.47 -9.64
CA LYS A 81 -9.49 -8.49 -10.15
C LYS A 81 -9.32 -7.14 -9.47
N ARG A 82 -9.19 -7.14 -8.15
CA ARG A 82 -8.99 -5.94 -7.34
C ARG A 82 -7.73 -5.18 -7.78
N GLN A 83 -6.62 -5.89 -7.89
CA GLN A 83 -5.36 -5.29 -8.30
C GLN A 83 -5.45 -4.74 -9.73
N GLY A 84 -6.05 -5.50 -10.65
CA GLY A 84 -6.22 -5.06 -12.03
C GLY A 84 -7.06 -3.81 -12.16
N GLU A 85 -8.13 -3.69 -11.39
CA GLU A 85 -8.98 -2.50 -11.41
C GLU A 85 -8.21 -1.25 -10.93
N ILE A 86 -7.38 -1.40 -9.90
CA ILE A 86 -6.57 -0.30 -9.38
C ILE A 86 -5.44 0.03 -10.35
N GLU A 87 -4.77 -0.99 -10.91
CA GLU A 87 -3.69 -0.78 -11.87
C GLU A 87 -4.15 -0.05 -13.13
N ALA A 88 -5.42 -0.21 -13.50
CA ALA A 88 -5.99 0.49 -14.65
C ALA A 88 -5.91 2.02 -14.50
N TYR A 89 -5.79 2.54 -13.28
CA TYR A 89 -5.61 3.96 -13.01
C TYR A 89 -4.14 4.39 -13.00
N GLY A 90 -3.23 3.51 -13.36
CA GLY A 90 -1.80 3.82 -13.41
C GLY A 90 -1.07 3.58 -12.10
N VAL A 91 -1.66 2.81 -11.20
CA VAL A 91 -1.04 2.49 -9.91
C VAL A 91 -0.11 1.29 -10.07
N SER A 92 1.10 1.41 -9.52
CA SER A 92 2.04 0.29 -9.41
C SER A 92 1.93 -0.33 -8.02
N PHE A 93 2.05 -1.65 -7.95
CA PHE A 93 1.97 -2.38 -6.68
C PHE A 93 3.31 -3.00 -6.31
N ILE A 94 3.58 -3.06 -5.01
CA ILE A 94 4.63 -3.89 -4.45
C ILE A 94 4.03 -4.59 -3.22
N ARG A 95 4.28 -5.88 -3.08
CA ARG A 95 3.65 -6.69 -2.03
C ARG A 95 4.70 -7.38 -1.18
N PHE A 96 4.39 -7.48 0.10
CA PHE A 96 5.23 -8.18 1.08
C PHE A 96 4.33 -9.04 1.97
N THR A 97 4.89 -10.09 2.55
CA THR A 97 4.17 -10.88 3.54
C THR A 97 4.39 -10.28 4.93
N ASN A 98 3.51 -10.63 5.87
CA ASN A 98 3.71 -10.26 7.28
C ASN A 98 5.07 -10.69 7.80
N GLU A 99 5.49 -11.91 7.42
CA GLU A 99 6.78 -12.46 7.87
C GLU A 99 7.96 -11.64 7.35
N GLU A 100 7.91 -11.24 6.07
CA GLU A 100 8.96 -10.42 5.50
C GLU A 100 9.11 -9.10 6.25
N VAL A 101 8.00 -8.43 6.54
CA VAL A 101 8.04 -7.15 7.26
C VAL A 101 8.58 -7.33 8.68
N LYS A 102 8.16 -8.40 9.38
CA LYS A 102 8.55 -8.62 10.76
C LYS A 102 9.97 -9.16 10.90
N LYS A 103 10.44 -9.96 9.96
CA LYS A 103 11.72 -10.67 10.09
C LYS A 103 12.81 -10.21 9.14
N ASP A 104 12.45 -9.48 8.09
CA ASP A 104 13.40 -9.09 7.04
C ASP A 104 13.17 -7.64 6.61
N LEU A 105 12.92 -6.79 7.59
CA LEU A 105 12.54 -5.39 7.36
C LEU A 105 13.53 -4.63 6.49
N LEU A 106 14.83 -4.84 6.71
CA LEU A 106 15.83 -4.14 5.91
C LEU A 106 15.67 -4.40 4.42
N ASN A 107 15.47 -5.66 4.03
CA ASN A 107 15.27 -6.00 2.64
C ASN A 107 13.94 -5.47 2.08
N VAL A 108 12.91 -5.43 2.93
CA VAL A 108 11.62 -4.82 2.55
C VAL A 108 11.83 -3.33 2.23
N LEU A 109 12.53 -2.61 3.09
CA LEU A 109 12.79 -1.18 2.88
C LEU A 109 13.66 -0.92 1.64
N LEU A 110 14.67 -1.78 1.41
CA LEU A 110 15.51 -1.68 0.22
C LEU A 110 14.69 -1.90 -1.06
N ALA A 111 13.78 -2.88 -1.04
CA ALA A 111 12.91 -3.15 -2.19
C ALA A 111 11.99 -1.96 -2.48
N ILE A 112 11.46 -1.34 -1.44
CA ILE A 112 10.61 -0.15 -1.60
C ILE A 112 11.44 1.01 -2.16
N GLU A 113 12.64 1.23 -1.65
CA GLU A 113 13.52 2.30 -2.16
C GLU A 113 13.87 2.07 -3.63
N ASP A 114 14.16 0.84 -4.03
CA ASP A 114 14.44 0.50 -5.43
C ASP A 114 13.23 0.79 -6.31
N LYS A 115 12.03 0.45 -5.83
CA LYS A 115 10.80 0.73 -6.58
C LYS A 115 10.55 2.23 -6.72
N ILE A 116 10.81 2.99 -5.67
CA ILE A 116 10.71 4.45 -5.71
C ILE A 116 11.62 5.02 -6.79
N LYS A 117 12.89 4.59 -6.82
CA LYS A 117 13.85 5.03 -7.83
C LYS A 117 13.40 4.69 -9.24
N GLU A 118 12.91 3.47 -9.43
CA GLU A 118 12.39 3.03 -10.71
C GLU A 118 11.25 3.92 -11.21
N LEU A 119 10.34 4.30 -10.32
CA LEU A 119 9.17 5.12 -10.68
C LEU A 119 9.52 6.60 -10.84
N MET A 120 10.63 7.06 -10.29
CA MET A 120 11.07 8.45 -10.43
C MET A 120 11.82 8.72 -11.73
N ASP A 121 12.30 7.70 -12.38
CA ASP A 121 13.08 7.83 -13.63
C ASP A 121 12.20 8.03 -14.87
#